data_55d91cec64083916bdc2ce93f138623f
#
_entry.id   55d91cec64083916bdc2ce93f138623f
#
_cell.length_a   1.000
_cell.length_b   1.000
_cell.length_c   1.000
_cell.angle_alpha   90.00
_cell.angle_beta   90.00
_cell.angle_gamma   90.00
#
_symmetry.space_group_name_H-M   'P 1'
#
loop_
_entity.id
_entity.type
_entity.pdbx_description
1 polymer ?
#
loop_
_entity_poly.entity_id
_entity_poly.type
_entity_poly.pdbx_seq_one_letter_code
_entity_poly.pdbx_strand_id
1 'polypeptide(L)'
;MAEKSIIVKEVLEHSGIYGFSEVYEYLYLWFKEESYGVVEEKYNEKVSGTTRDIAVEWKCSKSLSDYFKIDISVRIDAGGISDVEVEIDGKKKKMNKGRLRIEFKGTLIRDPDSKWDASPLYRFLRDAYNKYIIPARVETQEDKVKKDISDVKEELKKFLDLQGRK
;
A
#
# COMPACT_ATOMS: atom_id res chain seq x y z
N MET A 1 20.11 11.43 10.79
CA MET A 1 18.88 10.64 10.95
C MET A 1 17.93 10.91 9.78
N ALA A 2 17.37 9.87 9.19
CA ALA A 2 16.40 10.07 8.12
C ALA A 2 15.14 10.77 8.65
N GLU A 3 14.61 11.72 7.89
CA GLU A 3 13.38 12.44 8.24
C GLU A 3 12.18 11.77 7.59
N LYS A 4 11.21 11.35 8.38
CA LYS A 4 10.01 10.66 7.91
C LYS A 4 8.78 11.51 8.16
N SER A 5 7.95 11.65 7.13
CA SER A 5 6.69 12.38 7.22
C SER A 5 5.57 11.52 6.66
N ILE A 6 4.56 11.26 7.49
CA ILE A 6 3.35 10.57 7.04
C ILE A 6 2.54 11.57 6.22
N ILE A 7 2.31 11.25 4.95
CA ILE A 7 1.68 12.15 4.00
C ILE A 7 0.19 11.87 3.86
N VAL A 8 -0.18 10.60 3.81
CA VAL A 8 -1.57 10.23 3.57
C VAL A 8 -1.86 8.86 4.17
N LYS A 9 -3.09 8.70 4.61
CA LYS A 9 -3.62 7.41 5.08
C LYS A 9 -5.00 7.23 4.48
N GLU A 10 -5.19 6.14 3.76
CA GLU A 10 -6.46 5.81 3.12
C GLU A 10 -6.89 4.41 3.49
N VAL A 11 -8.20 4.23 3.62
CA VAL A 11 -8.80 2.94 3.97
C VAL A 11 -9.84 2.58 2.92
N LEU A 12 -9.80 1.34 2.45
CA LEU A 12 -10.80 0.76 1.58
C LEU A 12 -11.50 -0.37 2.33
N GLU A 13 -12.82 -0.34 2.37
CA GLU A 13 -13.63 -1.39 3.00
C GLU A 13 -14.58 -1.99 1.96
N HIS A 14 -14.75 -3.29 2.02
CA HIS A 14 -15.62 -4.05 1.14
C HIS A 14 -16.26 -5.19 1.93
N SER A 15 -17.53 -5.43 1.69
CA SER A 15 -18.26 -6.57 2.24
C SER A 15 -18.99 -7.27 1.12
N GLY A 16 -18.93 -8.59 1.11
CA GLY A 16 -19.60 -9.40 0.10
C GLY A 16 -18.67 -10.41 -0.55
N ILE A 17 -18.88 -10.63 -1.83
CA ILE A 17 -18.15 -11.65 -2.60
C ILE A 17 -16.92 -11.02 -3.26
N TYR A 18 -15.76 -11.62 -3.06
CA TYR A 18 -14.51 -11.25 -3.72
C TYR A 18 -13.57 -12.45 -3.72
N GLY A 19 -12.51 -12.40 -4.54
CA GLY A 19 -11.44 -13.38 -4.50
C GLY A 19 -10.25 -12.84 -3.74
N PHE A 20 -9.96 -13.36 -2.55
CA PHE A 20 -8.83 -12.88 -1.73
C PHE A 20 -7.50 -13.02 -2.47
N SER A 21 -7.24 -14.18 -3.05
CA SER A 21 -5.98 -14.40 -3.79
C SER A 21 -5.86 -13.49 -5.01
N GLU A 22 -6.98 -13.20 -5.66
CA GLU A 22 -6.99 -12.27 -6.80
C GLU A 22 -6.72 -10.83 -6.37
N VAL A 23 -7.29 -10.39 -5.24
CA VAL A 23 -7.02 -9.08 -4.66
C VAL A 23 -5.55 -8.96 -4.25
N TYR A 24 -5.02 -9.99 -3.58
CA TYR A 24 -3.62 -10.04 -3.16
C TYR A 24 -2.69 -9.91 -4.37
N GLU A 25 -2.93 -10.70 -5.40
CA GLU A 25 -2.13 -10.68 -6.62
C GLU A 25 -2.26 -9.34 -7.37
N TYR A 26 -3.47 -8.80 -7.45
CA TYR A 26 -3.73 -7.51 -8.10
C TYR A 26 -2.92 -6.38 -7.45
N LEU A 27 -2.96 -6.30 -6.12
CA LEU A 27 -2.19 -5.29 -5.38
C LEU A 27 -0.70 -5.48 -5.55
N TYR A 28 -0.23 -6.71 -5.46
CA TYR A 28 1.19 -7.03 -5.62
C TYR A 28 1.70 -6.58 -6.99
N LEU A 29 0.97 -6.93 -8.04
CA LEU A 29 1.33 -6.56 -9.41
C LEU A 29 1.26 -5.05 -9.63
N TRP A 30 0.25 -4.39 -9.05
CA TRP A 30 0.13 -2.95 -9.16
C TRP A 30 1.38 -2.24 -8.62
N PHE A 31 1.83 -2.60 -7.41
CA PHE A 31 3.03 -2.02 -6.82
C PHE A 31 4.29 -2.37 -7.61
N LYS A 32 4.38 -3.58 -8.12
CA LYS A 32 5.51 -3.98 -8.97
C LYS A 32 5.57 -3.18 -10.27
N GLU A 33 4.44 -2.99 -10.92
CA GLU A 33 4.35 -2.21 -12.16
C GLU A 33 4.71 -0.74 -11.93
N GLU A 34 4.40 -0.21 -10.75
CA GLU A 34 4.78 1.15 -10.36
C GLU A 34 6.21 1.24 -9.80
N SER A 35 6.97 0.17 -9.92
CA SER A 35 8.39 0.08 -9.52
C SER A 35 8.63 0.12 -8.01
N TYR A 36 7.66 -0.30 -7.22
CA TYR A 36 7.87 -0.49 -5.78
C TYR A 36 8.48 -1.86 -5.50
N GLY A 37 9.40 -1.90 -4.54
CA GLY A 37 9.82 -3.16 -3.93
C GLY A 37 8.82 -3.55 -2.85
N VAL A 38 8.28 -4.76 -2.91
CA VAL A 38 7.28 -5.24 -1.96
C VAL A 38 7.91 -6.25 -1.03
N VAL A 39 7.83 -6.00 0.28
CA VAL A 39 8.27 -6.92 1.33
C VAL A 39 7.06 -7.29 2.17
N GLU A 40 6.77 -8.58 2.26
CA GLU A 40 5.71 -9.08 3.15
C GLU A 40 6.30 -9.24 4.55
N GLU A 41 5.84 -8.40 5.46
CA GLU A 41 6.33 -8.39 6.83
C GLU A 41 5.55 -9.34 7.73
N LYS A 42 4.28 -9.59 7.39
CA LYS A 42 3.41 -10.43 8.18
C LYS A 42 2.35 -11.09 7.32
N TYR A 43 2.11 -12.35 7.55
CA TYR A 43 0.98 -13.08 7.00
C TYR A 43 0.45 -14.03 8.06
N ASN A 44 -0.76 -13.78 8.55
CA ASN A 44 -1.43 -14.61 9.53
C ASN A 44 -2.78 -15.08 9.01
N GLU A 45 -3.08 -16.34 9.19
CA GLU A 45 -4.37 -16.93 8.87
C GLU A 45 -4.89 -17.69 10.08
N LYS A 46 -6.11 -17.34 10.51
CA LYS A 46 -6.77 -18.01 11.62
C LYS A 46 -8.07 -18.62 11.13
N VAL A 47 -8.19 -19.93 11.28
CA VAL A 47 -9.38 -20.69 10.86
C VAL A 47 -10.28 -20.91 12.06
N SER A 48 -11.58 -20.58 11.90
CA SER A 48 -12.61 -20.78 12.92
C SER A 48 -13.81 -21.43 12.26
N GLY A 49 -13.93 -22.77 12.38
CA GLY A 49 -15.01 -23.52 11.72
C GLY A 49 -14.93 -23.41 10.21
N THR A 50 -15.97 -22.86 9.60
CA THR A 50 -16.04 -22.66 8.14
C THR A 50 -15.54 -21.31 7.68
N THR A 51 -15.15 -20.44 8.62
CA THR A 51 -14.65 -19.10 8.30
C THR A 51 -13.18 -18.97 8.68
N ARG A 52 -12.54 -17.93 8.15
CA ARG A 52 -11.16 -17.63 8.48
C ARG A 52 -10.93 -16.12 8.48
N ASP A 53 -9.91 -15.73 9.22
CA ASP A 53 -9.43 -14.36 9.26
C ASP A 53 -7.99 -14.34 8.73
N ILE A 54 -7.71 -13.45 7.81
CA ILE A 54 -6.38 -13.29 7.22
C ILE A 54 -5.89 -11.88 7.45
N ALA A 55 -4.68 -11.75 7.97
CA ALA A 55 -4.03 -10.46 8.17
C ALA A 55 -2.69 -10.45 7.46
N VAL A 56 -2.50 -9.50 6.55
CA VAL A 56 -1.27 -9.34 5.77
C VAL A 56 -0.75 -7.93 5.96
N GLU A 57 0.55 -7.80 6.15
CA GLU A 57 1.22 -6.49 6.21
C GLU A 57 2.37 -6.46 5.22
N TRP A 58 2.37 -5.46 4.35
CA TRP A 58 3.43 -5.22 3.37
C TRP A 58 4.10 -3.89 3.62
N LYS A 59 5.36 -3.84 3.28
CA LYS A 59 6.11 -2.60 3.13
C LYS A 59 6.53 -2.47 1.68
N CYS A 60 6.01 -1.45 1.01
CA CYS A 60 6.30 -1.16 -0.38
C CYS A 60 7.17 0.08 -0.45
N SER A 61 8.36 -0.02 -1.02
CA SER A 61 9.35 1.05 -1.01
C SER A 61 9.82 1.38 -2.42
N LYS A 62 10.04 2.66 -2.66
CA LYS A 62 10.54 3.16 -3.94
C LYS A 62 11.47 4.34 -3.70
N SER A 63 12.69 4.26 -4.21
CA SER A 63 13.63 5.39 -4.18
C SER A 63 13.31 6.32 -5.35
N LEU A 64 13.08 7.61 -5.06
CA LEU A 64 12.85 8.63 -6.07
C LEU A 64 14.16 9.30 -6.48
N SER A 65 15.09 9.41 -5.53
CA SER A 65 16.40 9.98 -5.73
C SER A 65 17.26 9.58 -4.54
N ASP A 66 18.50 10.02 -4.49
CA ASP A 66 19.37 9.79 -3.34
C ASP A 66 18.84 10.45 -2.06
N TYR A 67 17.99 11.46 -2.20
CA TYR A 67 17.45 12.22 -1.09
C TYR A 67 16.03 11.85 -0.69
N PHE A 68 15.24 11.33 -1.61
CA PHE A 68 13.83 11.01 -1.38
C PHE A 68 13.53 9.53 -1.57
N LYS A 69 12.76 8.98 -0.65
CA LYS A 69 12.24 7.62 -0.72
C LYS A 69 10.78 7.62 -0.30
N ILE A 70 9.97 6.82 -0.95
CA ILE A 70 8.57 6.60 -0.57
C ILE A 70 8.46 5.22 0.07
N ASP A 71 7.82 5.15 1.24
CA ASP A 71 7.37 3.91 1.86
C ASP A 71 5.86 3.91 1.93
N ILE A 72 5.24 2.88 1.39
CA ILE A 72 3.80 2.67 1.52
C ILE A 72 3.59 1.40 2.34
N SER A 73 2.98 1.56 3.51
CA SER A 73 2.57 0.44 4.35
C SER A 73 1.18 0.00 3.90
N VAL A 74 1.02 -1.27 3.57
CA VAL A 74 -0.25 -1.86 3.16
C VAL A 74 -0.65 -2.91 4.18
N ARG A 75 -1.83 -2.74 4.74
CA ARG A 75 -2.39 -3.71 5.68
C ARG A 75 -3.69 -4.25 5.11
N ILE A 76 -3.74 -5.56 4.90
CA ILE A 76 -4.90 -6.25 4.36
C ILE A 76 -5.50 -7.12 5.45
N ASP A 77 -6.74 -6.82 5.85
CA ASP A 77 -7.49 -7.59 6.83
C ASP A 77 -8.73 -8.17 6.17
N ALA A 78 -8.79 -9.49 6.05
CA ALA A 78 -9.96 -10.21 5.57
C ALA A 78 -10.61 -10.90 6.77
N GLY A 79 -11.80 -10.48 7.14
CA GLY A 79 -12.48 -10.96 8.35
C GLY A 79 -13.71 -11.79 8.05
N GLY A 80 -13.81 -12.94 8.74
CA GLY A 80 -14.95 -13.83 8.65
C GLY A 80 -15.25 -14.33 7.26
N ILE A 81 -14.19 -14.63 6.47
CA ILE A 81 -14.38 -15.06 5.09
C ILE A 81 -14.68 -16.55 5.01
N SER A 82 -15.62 -16.88 4.14
CA SER A 82 -15.97 -18.27 3.81
C SER A 82 -15.82 -18.49 2.31
N ASP A 83 -15.58 -19.72 1.93
CA ASP A 83 -15.51 -20.08 0.52
C ASP A 83 -16.93 -20.23 -0.03
N VAL A 84 -17.19 -19.59 -1.17
CA VAL A 84 -18.46 -19.69 -1.87
C VAL A 84 -18.19 -20.04 -3.33
N GLU A 85 -19.15 -20.69 -3.95
CA GLU A 85 -19.08 -21.01 -5.38
C GLU A 85 -20.00 -20.06 -6.13
N VAL A 86 -19.47 -19.40 -7.15
CA VAL A 86 -20.22 -18.50 -8.02
C VAL A 86 -20.11 -18.97 -9.46
N GLU A 87 -21.12 -18.64 -10.26
CA GLU A 87 -21.13 -18.95 -11.66
C GLU A 87 -20.85 -17.69 -12.46
N ILE A 88 -19.77 -17.72 -13.25
CA ILE A 88 -19.35 -16.61 -14.11
C ILE A 88 -19.19 -17.17 -15.52
N ASP A 89 -19.94 -16.60 -16.48
CA ASP A 89 -19.91 -17.01 -17.88
C ASP A 89 -20.13 -18.52 -18.09
N GLY A 90 -21.05 -19.10 -17.29
CA GLY A 90 -21.37 -20.51 -17.35
C GLY A 90 -20.38 -21.44 -16.67
N LYS A 91 -19.35 -20.86 -16.04
CA LYS A 91 -18.33 -21.63 -15.31
C LYS A 91 -18.43 -21.38 -13.82
N LYS A 92 -18.31 -22.44 -13.05
CA LYS A 92 -18.25 -22.34 -11.58
C LYS A 92 -16.87 -21.88 -11.15
N LYS A 93 -16.83 -20.88 -10.28
CA LYS A 93 -15.60 -20.34 -9.74
C LYS A 93 -15.70 -20.25 -8.22
N LYS A 94 -14.63 -20.68 -7.55
CA LYS A 94 -14.54 -20.58 -6.09
C LYS A 94 -14.10 -19.17 -5.72
N MET A 95 -14.89 -18.50 -4.89
CA MET A 95 -14.59 -17.16 -4.39
C MET A 95 -14.74 -17.11 -2.88
N ASN A 96 -14.58 -15.94 -2.31
CA ASN A 96 -14.70 -15.71 -0.89
C ASN A 96 -15.87 -14.79 -0.60
N LYS A 97 -16.47 -14.93 0.57
CA LYS A 97 -17.52 -14.03 1.04
C LYS A 97 -17.19 -13.60 2.46
N GLY A 98 -17.17 -12.32 2.70
CA GLY A 98 -16.87 -11.76 4.00
C GLY A 98 -16.46 -10.30 3.92
N ARG A 99 -15.76 -9.84 4.95
CA ARG A 99 -15.29 -8.46 5.04
C ARG A 99 -13.85 -8.35 4.59
N LEU A 100 -13.55 -7.23 3.95
CA LEU A 100 -12.21 -6.88 3.52
C LEU A 100 -11.94 -5.44 3.91
N ARG A 101 -10.81 -5.20 4.58
CA ARG A 101 -10.35 -3.85 4.91
C ARG A 101 -8.89 -3.74 4.49
N ILE A 102 -8.59 -2.74 3.70
CA ILE A 102 -7.22 -2.48 3.25
C ILE A 102 -6.86 -1.05 3.64
N GLU A 103 -5.76 -0.91 4.36
CA GLU A 103 -5.23 0.38 4.79
C GLU A 103 -3.94 0.67 4.07
N PHE A 104 -3.86 1.85 3.46
CA PHE A 104 -2.65 2.36 2.81
C PHE A 104 -2.15 3.56 3.58
N LYS A 105 -0.88 3.53 3.95
CA LYS A 105 -0.24 4.63 4.64
C LYS A 105 1.02 5.01 3.88
N GLY A 106 1.04 6.23 3.34
CA GLY A 106 2.16 6.75 2.57
C GLY A 106 3.06 7.63 3.41
N THR A 107 4.35 7.35 3.38
CA THR A 107 5.38 8.08 4.10
C THR A 107 6.44 8.55 3.12
N LEU A 108 6.80 9.83 3.20
CA LEU A 108 7.93 10.37 2.46
C LEU A 108 9.14 10.41 3.39
N ILE A 109 10.23 9.81 2.96
CA ILE A 109 11.48 9.78 3.71
C ILE A 109 12.49 10.65 2.98
N ARG A 110 13.07 11.60 3.72
CA ARG A 110 14.15 12.47 3.25
C ARG A 110 15.45 12.00 3.86
N ASP A 111 16.52 12.02 3.06
CA ASP A 111 17.86 11.58 3.47
C ASP A 111 17.83 10.17 4.09
N PRO A 112 17.35 9.16 3.33
CA PRO A 112 17.11 7.82 3.88
C PRO A 112 18.38 7.15 4.41
N ASP A 113 19.53 7.46 3.82
CA ASP A 113 20.81 6.89 4.23
C ASP A 113 21.52 7.73 5.29
N SER A 114 20.91 8.82 5.74
CA SER A 114 21.46 9.76 6.72
C SER A 114 22.85 10.30 6.35
N LYS A 115 23.10 10.45 5.06
CA LYS A 115 24.39 10.95 4.55
C LYS A 115 24.71 12.34 5.03
N TRP A 116 23.69 13.17 5.21
CA TRP A 116 23.82 14.57 5.61
C TRP A 116 23.92 14.72 7.12
N ASP A 117 23.82 13.63 7.89
CA ASP A 117 24.03 13.62 9.34
C ASP A 117 25.49 13.32 9.72
N ALA A 118 26.35 13.07 8.73
CA ALA A 118 27.73 12.62 8.95
C ALA A 118 28.59 13.66 9.68
N SER A 119 28.27 14.96 9.54
CA SER A 119 29.00 16.02 10.21
C SER A 119 28.10 17.22 10.49
N PRO A 120 28.48 18.11 11.42
CA PRO A 120 27.70 19.34 11.66
C PRO A 120 27.55 20.22 10.43
N LEU A 121 28.58 20.28 9.57
CA LEU A 121 28.52 21.04 8.32
C LEU A 121 27.46 20.45 7.36
N TYR A 122 27.43 19.13 7.18
CA TYR A 122 26.46 18.49 6.32
C TYR A 122 25.04 18.64 6.86
N ARG A 123 24.86 18.56 8.18
CA ARG A 123 23.55 18.83 8.78
C ARG A 123 23.08 20.26 8.54
N PHE A 124 23.97 21.21 8.67
CA PHE A 124 23.67 22.61 8.37
C PHE A 124 23.27 22.78 6.91
N LEU A 125 24.03 22.19 5.98
CA LEU A 125 23.73 22.25 4.54
C LEU A 125 22.38 21.59 4.23
N ARG A 126 22.07 20.47 4.86
CA ARG A 126 20.78 19.82 4.72
C ARG A 126 19.64 20.72 5.19
N ASP A 127 19.79 21.29 6.37
CA ASP A 127 18.76 22.16 6.94
C ASP A 127 18.54 23.41 6.07
N ALA A 128 19.61 24.00 5.56
CA ALA A 128 19.51 25.12 4.63
C ALA A 128 18.85 24.72 3.32
N TYR A 129 19.20 23.56 2.77
CA TYR A 129 18.61 23.01 1.56
C TYR A 129 17.11 22.75 1.74
N ASN A 130 16.72 22.10 2.85
CA ASN A 130 15.33 21.85 3.17
C ASN A 130 14.52 23.13 3.32
N LYS A 131 15.11 24.16 3.90
CA LYS A 131 14.41 25.42 4.17
C LYS A 131 14.25 26.28 2.93
N TYR A 132 15.26 26.36 2.07
CA TYR A 132 15.31 27.36 1.00
C TYR A 132 15.18 26.79 -0.41
N ILE A 133 15.56 25.56 -0.64
CA ILE A 133 15.68 25.00 -1.99
C ILE A 133 14.60 23.94 -2.26
N ILE A 134 14.23 23.18 -1.25
CA ILE A 134 13.43 21.97 -1.40
C ILE A 134 11.90 22.13 -1.25
N PRO A 135 11.30 23.18 -0.68
CA PRO A 135 9.85 23.16 -0.40
C PRO A 135 9.00 22.74 -1.60
N ALA A 136 9.28 23.25 -2.78
CA ALA A 136 8.55 22.90 -4.00
C ALA A 136 8.78 21.44 -4.41
N ARG A 137 10.00 20.93 -4.21
CA ARG A 137 10.32 19.52 -4.53
C ARG A 137 9.66 18.56 -3.55
N VAL A 138 9.65 18.92 -2.26
CA VAL A 138 8.94 18.15 -1.23
C VAL A 138 7.47 18.06 -1.57
N GLU A 139 6.83 19.18 -1.91
CA GLU A 139 5.42 19.22 -2.31
C GLU A 139 5.15 18.32 -3.51
N THR A 140 6.00 18.35 -4.53
CA THR A 140 5.88 17.48 -5.71
C THR A 140 5.93 16.01 -5.33
N GLN A 141 6.84 15.62 -4.43
CA GLN A 141 6.95 14.23 -4.01
C GLN A 141 5.80 13.81 -3.10
N GLU A 142 5.32 14.70 -2.25
CA GLU A 142 4.12 14.45 -1.44
C GLU A 142 2.90 14.21 -2.32
N ASP A 143 2.72 15.02 -3.36
CA ASP A 143 1.63 14.87 -4.31
C ASP A 143 1.71 13.54 -5.06
N LYS A 144 2.92 13.08 -5.38
CA LYS A 144 3.11 11.77 -6.00
C LYS A 144 2.69 10.64 -5.07
N VAL A 145 3.03 10.69 -3.78
CA VAL A 145 2.59 9.70 -2.79
C VAL A 145 1.07 9.67 -2.71
N LYS A 146 0.43 10.84 -2.60
CA LYS A 146 -1.03 10.96 -2.55
C LYS A 146 -1.68 10.39 -3.81
N LYS A 147 -1.11 10.70 -4.97
CA LYS A 147 -1.62 10.21 -6.26
C LYS A 147 -1.52 8.70 -6.36
N ASP A 148 -0.37 8.12 -6.02
CA ASP A 148 -0.17 6.67 -6.10
C ASP A 148 -1.16 5.93 -5.20
N ILE A 149 -1.35 6.39 -3.97
CA ILE A 149 -2.29 5.77 -3.04
C ILE A 149 -3.74 5.95 -3.50
N SER A 150 -4.10 7.13 -3.99
CA SER A 150 -5.43 7.38 -4.55
C SER A 150 -5.69 6.48 -5.76
N ASP A 151 -4.72 6.35 -6.66
CA ASP A 151 -4.84 5.52 -7.85
C ASP A 151 -5.02 4.04 -7.49
N VAL A 152 -4.19 3.50 -6.61
CA VAL A 152 -4.30 2.08 -6.24
C VAL A 152 -5.64 1.79 -5.54
N LYS A 153 -6.08 2.70 -4.67
CA LYS A 153 -7.36 2.57 -3.98
C LYS A 153 -8.52 2.56 -4.97
N GLU A 154 -8.56 3.52 -5.89
CA GLU A 154 -9.64 3.63 -6.87
C GLU A 154 -9.66 2.46 -7.85
N GLU A 155 -8.51 2.03 -8.32
CA GLU A 155 -8.39 0.88 -9.21
C GLU A 155 -8.81 -0.42 -8.52
N LEU A 156 -8.41 -0.61 -7.28
CA LEU A 156 -8.81 -1.77 -6.49
C LEU A 156 -10.31 -1.76 -6.24
N LYS A 157 -10.88 -0.60 -5.94
CA LYS A 157 -12.32 -0.46 -5.74
C LYS A 157 -13.11 -0.89 -6.98
N LYS A 158 -12.66 -0.47 -8.16
CA LYS A 158 -13.26 -0.91 -9.43
C LYS A 158 -13.12 -2.41 -9.63
N PHE A 159 -11.97 -2.96 -9.30
CA PHE A 159 -11.72 -4.39 -9.41
C PHE A 159 -12.66 -5.20 -8.50
N LEU A 160 -12.85 -4.75 -7.25
CA LEU A 160 -13.78 -5.38 -6.32
C LEU A 160 -15.24 -5.27 -6.78
N ASP A 161 -15.63 -4.13 -7.34
CA ASP A 161 -16.96 -3.93 -7.88
C ASP A 161 -17.24 -4.90 -9.04
N LEU A 162 -16.26 -5.12 -9.90
CA LEU A 162 -16.37 -6.08 -11.01
C LEU A 162 -16.47 -7.52 -10.50
N GLN A 163 -15.75 -7.88 -9.45
CA GLN A 163 -15.83 -9.22 -8.83
C GLN A 163 -17.21 -9.46 -8.20
N GLY A 164 -17.79 -8.43 -7.61
CA GLY A 164 -19.10 -8.51 -6.97
C GLY A 164 -20.29 -8.52 -7.93
N ARG A 165 -20.07 -8.20 -9.21
CA ARG A 165 -21.12 -8.22 -10.24
C ARG A 165 -21.18 -9.58 -10.90
N LYS A 166 -22.38 -10.09 -11.05
CA LYS A 166 -22.65 -11.35 -11.76
C LYS A 166 -23.40 -11.09 -13.04
#